data_56c2cb65443f97b8a3f95462558f0282
#
_entry.id   56c2cb65443f97b8a3f95462558f0282
#
_cell.length_a   1.000
_cell.length_b   1.000
_cell.length_c   1.000
_cell.angle_alpha   90.00
_cell.angle_beta   90.00
_cell.angle_gamma   90.00
#
_symmetry.space_group_name_H-M   'P 1'
#
loop_
_entity.id
_entity.type
_entity.pdbx_description
1 polymer ?
#
loop_
_entity_poly.entity_id
_entity_poly.type
_entity_poly.pdbx_seq_one_letter_code
_entity_poly.pdbx_strand_id
1 'polypeptide(L)'
;MTPNLATVPLTIDRVLNGLTRPFFGWVSDHIGRENTMFIAFALEAAGIWALSAFGHDPVLFVILSGLVFFAWGEIYSLFPSTCTDTYGAKYATTNAGLLYTAKGTASLLVPFANVLAQEAGGWHAVFIAAAAMNVVAALAAPFVLRPLRNRHKAAQAAGVPPAPAPRPQVA
;
A
#
# COMPACT_ATOMS: atom_id res chain seq x y z
N MET A 1 25.38 -24.82 10.54
CA MET A 1 24.41 -24.37 9.50
C MET A 1 24.76 -22.95 9.12
N THR A 2 25.44 -22.78 8.00
CA THR A 2 25.70 -21.42 7.45
C THR A 2 24.38 -20.88 6.95
N PRO A 3 23.96 -19.67 7.35
CA PRO A 3 22.75 -19.07 6.80
C PRO A 3 22.97 -18.91 5.29
N ASN A 4 22.07 -19.53 4.50
CA ASN A 4 22.10 -19.33 3.05
C ASN A 4 21.96 -17.84 2.78
N LEU A 5 22.84 -17.26 1.94
CA LEU A 5 22.84 -15.84 1.57
C LEU A 5 21.44 -15.34 1.13
N ALA A 6 20.60 -16.25 0.64
CA ALA A 6 19.23 -15.95 0.23
C ALA A 6 18.23 -15.78 1.40
N THR A 7 18.53 -16.30 2.60
CA THR A 7 17.61 -16.21 3.75
C THR A 7 17.78 -14.91 4.54
N VAL A 8 18.93 -14.27 4.46
CA VAL A 8 19.20 -13.00 5.18
C VAL A 8 18.33 -11.85 4.68
N PRO A 9 18.20 -11.56 3.37
CA PRO A 9 17.30 -10.53 2.87
C PRO A 9 15.85 -10.77 3.29
N LEU A 10 15.36 -12.00 3.14
CA LEU A 10 13.98 -12.35 3.50
C LEU A 10 13.67 -12.15 4.99
N THR A 11 14.65 -12.37 5.87
CA THR A 11 14.49 -12.15 7.31
C THR A 11 14.46 -10.66 7.62
N ILE A 12 15.36 -9.88 7.04
CA ILE A 12 15.41 -8.42 7.18
C ILE A 12 14.10 -7.80 6.70
N ASP A 13 13.62 -8.19 5.52
CA ASP A 13 12.38 -7.70 4.93
C ASP A 13 11.17 -7.95 5.84
N ARG A 14 11.07 -9.13 6.46
CA ARG A 14 9.98 -9.47 7.39
C ARG A 14 10.03 -8.66 8.67
N VAL A 15 11.21 -8.48 9.25
CA VAL A 15 11.40 -7.67 10.47
C VAL A 15 11.08 -6.20 10.18
N LEU A 16 11.60 -5.65 9.10
CA LEU A 16 11.32 -4.28 8.67
C LEU A 16 9.83 -4.08 8.43
N ASN A 17 9.17 -4.95 7.67
CA ASN A 17 7.74 -4.89 7.43
C ASN A 17 6.90 -4.92 8.73
N GLY A 18 7.33 -5.69 9.75
CA GLY A 18 6.68 -5.71 11.05
C GLY A 18 6.81 -4.39 11.82
N LEU A 19 8.02 -3.82 11.84
CA LEU A 19 8.34 -2.61 12.57
C LEU A 19 7.74 -1.33 11.93
N THR A 20 7.47 -1.36 10.63
CA THR A 20 6.94 -0.20 9.92
C THR A 20 5.51 0.14 10.29
N ARG A 21 4.71 -0.85 10.71
CA ARG A 21 3.31 -0.63 11.06
C ARG A 21 3.13 0.36 12.22
N PRO A 22 3.77 0.17 13.39
CA PRO A 22 3.71 1.16 14.46
C PRO A 22 4.37 2.48 14.06
N PHE A 23 5.44 2.44 13.26
CA PHE A 23 6.13 3.65 12.79
C PHE A 23 5.21 4.51 11.92
N PHE A 24 4.64 3.97 10.84
CA PHE A 24 3.73 4.73 9.99
C PHE A 24 2.41 5.09 10.68
N GLY A 25 1.95 4.27 11.62
CA GLY A 25 0.84 4.62 12.50
C GLY A 25 1.14 5.91 13.26
N TRP A 26 2.27 5.96 13.95
CA TRP A 26 2.72 7.13 14.69
C TRP A 26 2.92 8.36 13.80
N VAL A 27 3.60 8.20 12.66
CA VAL A 27 3.79 9.30 11.69
C VAL A 27 2.44 9.84 11.22
N SER A 28 1.49 8.95 10.92
CA SER A 28 0.17 9.35 10.42
C SER A 28 -0.69 10.09 11.44
N ASP A 29 -0.46 9.85 12.72
CA ASP A 29 -1.13 10.58 13.80
C ASP A 29 -0.64 12.03 13.90
N HIS A 30 0.60 12.33 13.43
CA HIS A 30 1.20 13.67 13.48
C HIS A 30 0.97 14.48 12.19
N ILE A 31 1.15 13.88 11.02
CA ILE A 31 1.08 14.59 9.72
C ILE A 31 -0.21 14.31 8.93
N GLY A 32 -1.06 13.43 9.45
CA GLY A 32 -2.32 13.03 8.82
C GLY A 32 -2.20 11.81 7.92
N ARG A 33 -3.31 11.07 7.79
CA ARG A 33 -3.36 9.78 7.08
C ARG A 33 -2.95 9.91 5.60
N GLU A 34 -3.55 10.87 4.89
CA GLU A 34 -3.36 11.03 3.45
C GLU A 34 -1.93 11.49 3.09
N ASN A 35 -1.34 12.36 3.92
CA ASN A 35 0.04 12.81 3.72
C ASN A 35 1.03 11.67 3.95
N THR A 36 0.78 10.83 4.96
CA THR A 36 1.61 9.65 5.23
C THR A 36 1.50 8.64 4.10
N MET A 37 0.29 8.37 3.58
CA MET A 37 0.09 7.52 2.40
C MET A 37 0.85 8.05 1.18
N PHE A 38 0.79 9.36 0.94
CA PHE A 38 1.54 9.99 -0.15
C PHE A 38 3.05 9.71 -0.02
N ILE A 39 3.62 9.97 1.17
CA ILE A 39 5.05 9.77 1.43
C ILE A 39 5.43 8.30 1.27
N ALA A 40 4.66 7.38 1.82
CA ALA A 40 4.95 5.95 1.77
C ALA A 40 4.89 5.40 0.34
N PHE A 41 3.83 5.69 -0.43
CA PHE A 41 3.75 5.28 -1.82
C PHE A 41 4.81 5.94 -2.72
N ALA A 42 5.16 7.21 -2.45
CA ALA A 42 6.24 7.87 -3.18
C ALA A 42 7.60 7.24 -2.88
N LEU A 43 7.86 6.88 -1.61
CA LEU A 43 9.06 6.19 -1.18
C LEU A 43 9.15 4.78 -1.79
N GLU A 44 8.02 4.06 -1.82
CA GLU A 44 7.92 2.74 -2.46
C GLU A 44 8.20 2.83 -3.96
N ALA A 45 7.58 3.79 -4.66
CA ALA A 45 7.81 4.03 -6.09
C ALA A 45 9.29 4.31 -6.38
N ALA A 46 9.91 5.19 -5.60
CA ALA A 46 11.33 5.51 -5.72
C ALA A 46 12.22 4.29 -5.42
N GLY A 47 11.88 3.50 -4.41
CA GLY A 47 12.57 2.26 -4.05
C GLY A 47 12.50 1.20 -5.14
N ILE A 48 11.31 0.98 -5.73
CA ILE A 48 11.12 0.02 -6.83
C ILE A 48 11.89 0.48 -8.08
N TRP A 49 11.84 1.78 -8.41
CA TRP A 49 12.61 2.33 -9.52
C TRP A 49 14.12 2.16 -9.30
N ALA A 50 14.61 2.50 -8.11
CA ALA A 50 16.01 2.33 -7.75
C ALA A 50 16.45 0.85 -7.78
N LEU A 51 15.60 -0.06 -7.31
CA LEU A 51 15.81 -1.49 -7.37
C LEU A 51 15.95 -1.98 -8.82
N SER A 52 15.12 -1.46 -9.73
CA SER A 52 15.21 -1.76 -11.17
C SER A 52 16.51 -1.25 -11.81
N ALA A 53 17.03 -0.09 -11.36
CA ALA A 53 18.23 0.53 -11.91
C ALA A 53 19.53 -0.02 -11.32
N PHE A 54 19.55 -0.27 -10.01
CA PHE A 54 20.77 -0.58 -9.24
C PHE A 54 20.77 -1.95 -8.58
N GLY A 55 19.69 -2.74 -8.70
CA GLY A 55 19.54 -4.04 -8.05
C GLY A 55 20.47 -5.15 -8.55
N HIS A 56 21.41 -4.87 -9.47
CA HIS A 56 22.43 -5.81 -9.93
C HIS A 56 23.52 -6.06 -8.89
N ASP A 57 23.76 -5.08 -8.01
CA ASP A 57 24.69 -5.24 -6.88
C ASP A 57 23.98 -5.94 -5.72
N PRO A 58 24.53 -7.04 -5.17
CA PRO A 58 23.89 -7.80 -4.09
C PRO A 58 23.64 -6.99 -2.82
N VAL A 59 24.51 -6.03 -2.49
CA VAL A 59 24.37 -5.20 -1.30
C VAL A 59 23.27 -4.17 -1.52
N LEU A 60 23.28 -3.49 -2.67
CA LEU A 60 22.24 -2.53 -3.03
C LEU A 60 20.88 -3.23 -3.17
N PHE A 61 20.83 -4.44 -3.71
CA PHE A 61 19.60 -5.23 -3.77
C PHE A 61 18.98 -5.42 -2.38
N VAL A 62 19.77 -5.83 -1.38
CA VAL A 62 19.29 -6.04 -0.01
C VAL A 62 18.78 -4.74 0.62
N ILE A 63 19.52 -3.65 0.44
CA ILE A 63 19.16 -2.35 1.01
C ILE A 63 17.88 -1.81 0.35
N LEU A 64 17.79 -1.85 -0.97
CA LEU A 64 16.67 -1.32 -1.72
C LEU A 64 15.40 -2.18 -1.56
N SER A 65 15.54 -3.51 -1.52
CA SER A 65 14.40 -4.38 -1.21
C SER A 65 13.88 -4.11 0.19
N GLY A 66 14.78 -3.98 1.18
CA GLY A 66 14.41 -3.60 2.54
C GLY A 66 13.65 -2.26 2.60
N LEU A 67 14.08 -1.26 1.82
CA LEU A 67 13.39 0.03 1.71
C LEU A 67 11.96 -0.11 1.13
N VAL A 68 11.81 -0.91 0.08
CA VAL A 68 10.49 -1.18 -0.53
C VAL A 68 9.57 -1.88 0.47
N PHE A 69 10.06 -2.94 1.15
CA PHE A 69 9.28 -3.63 2.18
C PHE A 69 9.00 -2.76 3.40
N PHE A 70 9.91 -1.85 3.74
CA PHE A 70 9.69 -0.85 4.76
C PHE A 70 8.52 0.07 4.38
N ALA A 71 8.49 0.63 3.18
CA ALA A 71 7.42 1.48 2.70
C ALA A 71 6.08 0.74 2.59
N TRP A 72 6.09 -0.52 2.12
CA TRP A 72 4.90 -1.33 1.92
C TRP A 72 4.14 -1.70 3.20
N GLY A 73 4.83 -1.75 4.35
CA GLY A 73 4.21 -2.10 5.65
C GLY A 73 3.10 -1.14 6.09
N GLU A 74 3.06 0.08 5.57
CA GLU A 74 2.08 1.12 5.89
C GLU A 74 0.63 0.75 5.52
N ILE A 75 0.42 -0.01 4.46
CA ILE A 75 -0.91 -0.42 3.96
C ILE A 75 -1.74 -1.06 5.07
N TYR A 76 -1.12 -1.87 5.92
CA TYR A 76 -1.80 -2.60 6.99
C TYR A 76 -2.17 -1.75 8.21
N SER A 77 -1.58 -0.58 8.36
CA SER A 77 -1.90 0.36 9.44
C SER A 77 -2.78 1.51 8.97
N LEU A 78 -2.45 2.12 7.84
CA LEU A 78 -3.11 3.35 7.39
C LEU A 78 -4.48 3.12 6.77
N PHE A 79 -4.68 2.09 5.95
CA PHE A 79 -5.96 1.87 5.31
C PHE A 79 -7.07 1.51 6.30
N PRO A 80 -6.90 0.54 7.22
CA PRO A 80 -7.91 0.27 8.25
C PRO A 80 -8.19 1.46 9.16
N SER A 81 -7.14 2.21 9.56
CA SER A 81 -7.29 3.40 10.40
C SER A 81 -8.06 4.50 9.66
N THR A 82 -7.72 4.78 8.41
CA THR A 82 -8.43 5.78 7.59
C THR A 82 -9.89 5.40 7.39
N CYS A 83 -10.17 4.12 7.20
CA CYS A 83 -11.53 3.60 7.05
C CYS A 83 -12.33 3.79 8.34
N THR A 84 -11.75 3.44 9.48
CA THR A 84 -12.37 3.62 10.80
C THR A 84 -12.60 5.10 11.12
N ASP A 85 -11.63 5.97 10.82
CA ASP A 85 -11.73 7.42 11.00
C ASP A 85 -12.80 8.07 10.10
N THR A 86 -13.17 7.41 9.00
CA THR A 86 -14.13 7.93 8.01
C THR A 86 -15.53 7.41 8.26
N TYR A 87 -15.68 6.13 8.52
CA TYR A 87 -16.97 5.44 8.63
C TYR A 87 -17.35 5.06 10.07
N GLY A 88 -16.47 5.34 11.03
CA GLY A 88 -16.67 5.01 12.45
C GLY A 88 -16.30 3.56 12.79
N ALA A 89 -16.25 3.28 14.10
CA ALA A 89 -15.81 1.99 14.63
C ALA A 89 -16.90 0.88 14.52
N LYS A 90 -18.17 1.23 14.34
CA LYS A 90 -19.29 0.28 14.39
C LYS A 90 -19.15 -0.89 13.40
N TYR A 91 -18.60 -0.62 12.19
CA TYR A 91 -18.40 -1.60 11.14
C TYR A 91 -16.93 -1.77 10.75
N ALA A 92 -16.02 -1.49 11.68
CA ALA A 92 -14.57 -1.49 11.41
C ALA A 92 -14.09 -2.83 10.85
N THR A 93 -14.55 -3.96 11.40
CA THR A 93 -14.16 -5.31 10.94
C THR A 93 -14.67 -5.60 9.52
N THR A 94 -15.93 -5.27 9.23
CA THR A 94 -16.50 -5.46 7.88
C THR A 94 -15.77 -4.61 6.85
N ASN A 95 -15.52 -3.34 7.19
CA ASN A 95 -14.81 -2.42 6.31
C ASN A 95 -13.36 -2.85 6.08
N ALA A 96 -12.67 -3.33 7.12
CA ALA A 96 -11.33 -3.92 6.98
C ALA A 96 -11.35 -5.18 6.09
N GLY A 97 -12.36 -6.05 6.24
CA GLY A 97 -12.56 -7.22 5.37
C GLY A 97 -12.69 -6.83 3.90
N LEU A 98 -13.50 -5.81 3.59
CA LEU A 98 -13.64 -5.27 2.24
C LEU A 98 -12.33 -4.69 1.68
N LEU A 99 -11.56 -3.98 2.50
CA LEU A 99 -10.23 -3.49 2.10
C LEU A 99 -9.27 -4.65 1.78
N TYR A 100 -9.31 -5.74 2.54
CA TYR A 100 -8.47 -6.90 2.28
C TYR A 100 -8.87 -7.69 1.03
N THR A 101 -10.12 -7.61 0.56
CA THR A 101 -10.49 -8.20 -0.75
C THR A 101 -9.72 -7.56 -1.91
N ALA A 102 -9.37 -6.27 -1.82
CA ALA A 102 -8.55 -5.61 -2.81
C ALA A 102 -7.18 -6.29 -2.98
N LYS A 103 -6.57 -6.78 -1.87
CA LYS A 103 -5.33 -7.56 -1.94
C LYS A 103 -5.51 -8.88 -2.69
N GLY A 104 -6.61 -9.59 -2.42
CA GLY A 104 -6.96 -10.82 -3.15
C GLY A 104 -7.15 -10.56 -4.64
N THR A 105 -7.85 -9.49 -5.00
CA THR A 105 -8.04 -9.08 -6.39
C THR A 105 -6.72 -8.69 -7.04
N ALA A 106 -5.85 -7.95 -6.34
CA ALA A 106 -4.53 -7.59 -6.84
C ALA A 106 -3.64 -8.80 -7.12
N SER A 107 -3.81 -9.91 -6.40
CA SER A 107 -3.03 -11.14 -6.65
C SER A 107 -3.30 -11.74 -8.03
N LEU A 108 -4.45 -11.44 -8.65
CA LEU A 108 -4.76 -11.85 -10.03
C LEU A 108 -3.85 -11.16 -11.07
N LEU A 109 -3.20 -10.06 -10.69
CA LEU A 109 -2.23 -9.37 -11.55
C LEU A 109 -0.87 -10.08 -11.60
N VAL A 110 -0.57 -11.00 -10.68
CA VAL A 110 0.72 -11.69 -10.63
C VAL A 110 1.01 -12.51 -11.91
N PRO A 111 0.07 -13.30 -12.47
CA PRO A 111 0.27 -13.97 -13.75
C PRO A 111 0.59 -13.00 -14.89
N PHE A 112 -0.08 -11.84 -14.93
CA PHE A 112 0.17 -10.82 -15.97
C PHE A 112 1.55 -10.21 -15.84
N ALA A 113 2.08 -10.05 -14.62
CA ALA A 113 3.46 -9.60 -14.42
C ALA A 113 4.48 -10.58 -15.01
N ASN A 114 4.24 -11.90 -14.89
CA ASN A 114 5.08 -12.92 -15.50
C ASN A 114 5.03 -12.87 -17.04
N VAL A 115 3.84 -12.71 -17.63
CA VAL A 115 3.68 -12.56 -19.08
C VAL A 115 4.41 -11.30 -19.57
N LEU A 116 4.23 -10.17 -18.89
CA LEU A 116 4.91 -8.93 -19.22
C LEU A 116 6.44 -9.07 -19.14
N ALA A 117 6.95 -9.77 -18.12
CA ALA A 117 8.39 -10.03 -17.99
C ALA A 117 8.94 -10.89 -19.14
N GLN A 118 8.18 -11.88 -19.60
CA GLN A 118 8.57 -12.74 -20.73
C GLN A 118 8.57 -11.97 -22.05
N GLU A 119 7.50 -11.22 -22.34
CA GLU A 119 7.37 -10.45 -23.58
C GLU A 119 8.38 -9.29 -23.66
N ALA A 120 8.66 -8.64 -22.55
CA ALA A 120 9.63 -7.54 -22.47
C ALA A 120 11.09 -8.01 -22.39
N GLY A 121 11.34 -9.32 -22.31
CA GLY A 121 12.70 -9.87 -22.19
C GLY A 121 13.35 -9.65 -20.82
N GLY A 122 12.57 -9.36 -19.77
CA GLY A 122 13.08 -9.19 -18.41
C GLY A 122 12.12 -8.47 -17.45
N TRP A 123 12.50 -8.43 -16.19
CA TRP A 123 11.68 -7.86 -15.11
C TRP A 123 11.66 -6.32 -15.08
N HIS A 124 12.50 -5.65 -15.86
CA HIS A 124 12.60 -4.18 -15.86
C HIS A 124 11.26 -3.51 -16.14
N ALA A 125 10.51 -3.99 -17.16
CA ALA A 125 9.19 -3.46 -17.51
C ALA A 125 8.17 -3.63 -16.36
N VAL A 126 8.25 -4.75 -15.64
CA VAL A 126 7.38 -4.99 -14.47
C VAL A 126 7.67 -4.02 -13.34
N PHE A 127 8.95 -3.76 -13.04
CA PHE A 127 9.33 -2.78 -12.02
C PHE A 127 8.90 -1.36 -12.39
N ILE A 128 9.05 -0.96 -13.65
CA ILE A 128 8.59 0.35 -14.12
C ILE A 128 7.07 0.47 -14.01
N ALA A 129 6.32 -0.57 -14.41
CA ALA A 129 4.86 -0.59 -14.27
C ALA A 129 4.44 -0.49 -12.79
N ALA A 130 5.07 -1.26 -11.91
CA ALA A 130 4.82 -1.23 -10.47
C ALA A 130 5.14 0.15 -9.85
N ALA A 131 6.29 0.75 -10.20
CA ALA A 131 6.65 2.09 -9.76
C ALA A 131 5.62 3.14 -10.23
N ALA A 132 5.18 3.07 -11.49
CA ALA A 132 4.16 3.97 -12.03
C ALA A 132 2.82 3.83 -11.30
N MET A 133 2.39 2.61 -10.99
CA MET A 133 1.17 2.37 -10.19
C MET A 133 1.28 2.98 -8.79
N ASN A 134 2.44 2.86 -8.14
CA ASN A 134 2.70 3.50 -6.84
C ASN A 134 2.69 5.03 -6.92
N VAL A 135 3.23 5.63 -7.98
CA VAL A 135 3.12 7.08 -8.21
C VAL A 135 1.65 7.51 -8.34
N VAL A 136 0.85 6.77 -9.10
CA VAL A 136 -0.59 7.03 -9.22
C VAL A 136 -1.29 6.92 -7.85
N ALA A 137 -0.97 5.90 -7.05
CA ALA A 137 -1.51 5.73 -5.70
C ALA A 137 -1.07 6.87 -4.77
N ALA A 138 0.19 7.28 -4.83
CA ALA A 138 0.71 8.43 -4.09
C ALA A 138 -0.09 9.70 -4.38
N LEU A 139 -0.28 10.03 -5.66
CA LEU A 139 -1.05 11.20 -6.07
C LEU A 139 -2.54 11.08 -5.72
N ALA A 140 -3.10 9.88 -5.78
CA ALA A 140 -4.50 9.66 -5.42
C ALA A 140 -4.79 9.95 -3.94
N ALA A 141 -3.84 9.77 -3.03
CA ALA A 141 -4.04 10.02 -1.61
C ALA A 141 -4.41 11.49 -1.30
N PRO A 142 -3.63 12.52 -1.68
CA PRO A 142 -3.99 13.91 -1.43
C PRO A 142 -5.07 14.46 -2.38
N PHE A 143 -5.09 14.05 -3.65
CA PHE A 143 -5.94 14.66 -4.67
C PHE A 143 -7.32 13.99 -4.82
N VAL A 144 -7.44 12.72 -4.48
CA VAL A 144 -8.70 11.99 -4.60
C VAL A 144 -9.25 11.59 -3.22
N LEU A 145 -8.46 10.87 -2.41
CA LEU A 145 -8.93 10.35 -1.14
C LEU A 145 -9.27 11.48 -0.16
N ARG A 146 -8.37 12.45 0.01
CA ARG A 146 -8.57 13.57 0.94
C ARG A 146 -9.83 14.40 0.65
N PRO A 147 -10.10 14.88 -0.57
CA PRO A 147 -11.31 15.64 -0.83
C PRO A 147 -12.58 14.80 -0.68
N LEU A 148 -12.58 13.52 -1.09
CA LEU A 148 -13.74 12.64 -0.91
C LEU A 148 -14.04 12.41 0.57
N ARG A 149 -13.02 12.14 1.37
CA ARG A 149 -13.16 11.95 2.81
C ARG A 149 -13.66 13.22 3.51
N ASN A 150 -13.14 14.39 3.13
CA ASN A 150 -13.59 15.65 3.69
C ASN A 150 -15.07 15.95 3.35
N ARG A 151 -15.50 15.68 2.13
CA ARG A 151 -16.89 15.80 1.72
C ARG A 151 -17.80 14.85 2.52
N HIS A 152 -17.38 13.61 2.72
CA HIS A 152 -18.13 12.64 3.50
C HIS A 152 -18.28 13.07 4.97
N LYS A 153 -17.19 13.52 5.60
CA LYS A 153 -17.23 14.04 6.98
C LYS A 153 -18.09 15.30 7.11
N ALA A 154 -18.03 16.20 6.14
CA ALA A 154 -18.88 17.39 6.12
C ALA A 154 -20.37 17.03 5.99
N ALA A 155 -20.72 16.07 5.15
CA ALA A 155 -22.10 15.58 5.02
C ALA A 155 -22.61 14.92 6.31
N GLN A 156 -21.78 14.14 7.00
CA GLN A 156 -22.11 13.57 8.30
C GLN A 156 -22.33 14.65 9.37
N ALA A 157 -21.47 15.67 9.42
CA ALA A 157 -21.60 16.79 10.35
C ALA A 157 -22.86 17.63 10.09
N ALA A 158 -23.34 17.72 8.84
CA ALA A 158 -24.55 18.40 8.45
C ALA A 158 -25.85 17.60 8.75
N GLY A 159 -25.75 16.42 9.37
CA GLY A 159 -26.91 15.58 9.70
C GLY A 159 -27.58 14.92 8.50
N VAL A 160 -26.95 14.95 7.33
CA VAL A 160 -27.44 14.23 6.15
C VAL A 160 -27.08 12.74 6.32
N PRO A 161 -28.07 11.84 6.47
CA PRO A 161 -27.75 10.42 6.57
C PRO A 161 -27.00 9.98 5.31
N PRO A 162 -25.91 9.19 5.45
CA PRO A 162 -25.25 8.63 4.28
C PRO A 162 -26.27 7.85 3.45
N ALA A 163 -26.16 7.96 2.13
CA ALA A 163 -27.03 7.22 1.21
C ALA A 163 -27.10 5.74 1.64
N PRO A 164 -28.30 5.15 1.76
CA PRO A 164 -28.43 3.77 2.22
C PRO A 164 -27.60 2.85 1.32
N ALA A 165 -26.77 2.04 1.97
CA ALA A 165 -26.04 0.98 1.26
C ALA A 165 -27.05 0.18 0.44
N PRO A 166 -26.73 -0.21 -0.80
CA PRO A 166 -27.60 -1.06 -1.60
C PRO A 166 -27.93 -2.29 -0.77
N ARG A 167 -29.21 -2.52 -0.51
CA ARG A 167 -29.69 -3.69 0.22
C ARG A 167 -29.20 -4.91 -0.54
N PRO A 168 -28.60 -5.92 0.12
CA PRO A 168 -28.35 -7.20 -0.55
C PRO A 168 -29.70 -7.68 -1.08
N GLN A 169 -29.82 -7.82 -2.39
CA GLN A 169 -30.95 -8.50 -2.99
C GLN A 169 -30.79 -9.97 -2.58
N VAL A 170 -31.56 -10.36 -1.59
CA VAL A 170 -31.73 -11.77 -1.22
C VAL A 170 -32.55 -12.36 -2.37
N ALA A 171 -31.87 -13.15 -3.21
CA ALA A 171 -32.51 -14.01 -4.18
C ALA A 171 -32.98 -15.29 -3.49
#